data_c2e271e4bd69059953f86e333bf224ca
#
_entry.id   c2e271e4bd69059953f86e333bf224ca
#
_cell.length_a   1.000
_cell.length_b   1.000
_cell.length_c   1.000
_cell.angle_alpha   90.00
_cell.angle_beta   90.00
_cell.angle_gamma   90.00
#
_symmetry.space_group_name_H-M   'P 1'
#
loop_
_entity.id
_entity.type
_entity.pdbx_description
1 polymer ?
#
loop_
_entity_poly.entity_id
_entity_poly.type
_entity_poly.pdbx_seq_one_letter_code
_entity_poly.pdbx_strand_id
1 'polypeptide(L)'
;MKQKIAPSLMCTNLMNVAEDIRQLDEANVDFYHIDVMDGQFVQNFSLSPDFVKQVRALTDKPLDIHIMAKEPEKFIKLFKEAGADMISVHCEATTHLHRVLSQIKSLGLKVGVAINPATPLSELDYVLDLIDYVCLMTVNPGFAGQKFIPAMYDKISELNKKIKSSGREIEIEVDGNIGDITIPKCKELGASMYICGTSAIYRSTGSLNAVSYTHLTLPTN
;
A
#
# COMPACT_ATOMS: atom_id res chain seq x y z
N MET A 1 -7.87 14.58 -5.88
CA MET A 1 -6.90 14.28 -4.80
C MET A 1 -5.49 14.46 -5.35
N LYS A 2 -4.50 14.81 -4.50
CA LYS A 2 -3.07 14.82 -4.88
C LYS A 2 -2.64 13.40 -5.22
N GLN A 3 -1.86 13.22 -6.30
CA GLN A 3 -1.28 11.94 -6.65
C GLN A 3 -0.07 11.66 -5.76
N LYS A 4 0.07 10.44 -5.26
CA LYS A 4 1.13 10.04 -4.34
C LYS A 4 1.80 8.75 -4.83
N ILE A 5 3.10 8.70 -4.76
CA ILE A 5 3.90 7.52 -5.12
C ILE A 5 4.63 7.02 -3.89
N ALA A 6 4.53 5.71 -3.65
CA ALA A 6 5.21 5.02 -2.56
C ALA A 6 6.06 3.85 -3.08
N PRO A 7 7.35 3.84 -2.81
CA PRO A 7 8.18 2.65 -3.00
C PRO A 7 7.75 1.53 -2.05
N SER A 8 7.58 0.29 -2.57
CA SER A 8 7.44 -0.89 -1.72
C SER A 8 8.82 -1.39 -1.29
N LEU A 9 9.09 -1.29 0.01
CA LEU A 9 10.40 -1.67 0.57
C LEU A 9 10.65 -3.18 0.55
N MET A 10 9.66 -4.04 0.31
CA MET A 10 9.90 -5.46 0.08
C MET A 10 10.67 -5.74 -1.23
N CYS A 11 10.69 -4.78 -2.15
CA CYS A 11 11.36 -4.90 -3.44
C CYS A 11 12.80 -4.36 -3.43
N THR A 12 13.24 -3.76 -2.33
CA THR A 12 14.60 -3.22 -2.16
C THR A 12 15.62 -4.33 -1.89
N ASN A 13 16.90 -4.00 -2.03
CA ASN A 13 17.96 -4.84 -1.49
C ASN A 13 18.04 -4.65 0.03
N LEU A 14 17.50 -5.59 0.79
CA LEU A 14 17.47 -5.51 2.26
C LEU A 14 18.85 -5.36 2.91
N MET A 15 19.94 -5.75 2.22
CA MET A 15 21.31 -5.55 2.71
C MET A 15 21.82 -4.13 2.49
N ASN A 16 21.08 -3.28 1.78
CA ASN A 16 21.47 -1.91 1.45
C ASN A 16 20.30 -0.91 1.55
N VAL A 17 19.27 -1.24 2.31
CA VAL A 17 18.02 -0.47 2.40
C VAL A 17 18.23 0.98 2.84
N ALA A 18 19.22 1.26 3.67
CA ALA A 18 19.52 2.60 4.14
C ALA A 18 19.94 3.55 3.00
N GLU A 19 20.72 3.07 2.05
CA GLU A 19 21.11 3.85 0.87
C GLU A 19 19.94 4.05 -0.08
N ASP A 20 19.09 3.01 -0.24
CA ASP A 20 17.88 3.12 -1.06
C ASP A 20 16.92 4.19 -0.48
N ILE A 21 16.70 4.19 0.84
CA ILE A 21 15.87 5.20 1.52
C ILE A 21 16.44 6.60 1.34
N ARG A 22 17.75 6.79 1.50
CA ARG A 22 18.39 8.09 1.29
C ARG A 22 18.14 8.63 -0.12
N GLN A 23 18.32 7.81 -1.16
CA GLN A 23 18.07 8.20 -2.55
C GLN A 23 16.59 8.50 -2.83
N LEU A 24 15.68 7.73 -2.22
CA LEU A 24 14.24 7.93 -2.36
C LEU A 24 13.77 9.19 -1.64
N ASP A 25 14.33 9.52 -0.49
CA ASP A 25 14.06 10.77 0.22
C ASP A 25 14.55 11.97 -0.58
N GLU A 26 15.73 11.91 -1.19
CA GLU A 26 16.25 12.93 -2.11
C GLU A 26 15.35 13.10 -3.34
N ALA A 27 14.77 12.00 -3.85
CA ALA A 27 13.79 12.02 -4.93
C ALA A 27 12.39 12.51 -4.48
N ASN A 28 12.21 12.80 -3.18
CA ASN A 28 11.01 13.32 -2.56
C ASN A 28 9.76 12.45 -2.74
N VAL A 29 9.89 11.12 -2.49
CA VAL A 29 8.75 10.20 -2.43
C VAL A 29 7.70 10.67 -1.41
N ASP A 30 6.43 10.33 -1.60
CA ASP A 30 5.37 10.82 -0.71
C ASP A 30 5.30 10.03 0.62
N PHE A 31 5.54 8.71 0.58
CA PHE A 31 5.55 7.80 1.74
C PHE A 31 6.22 6.48 1.35
N TYR A 32 6.45 5.58 2.31
CA TYR A 32 6.98 4.23 2.08
C TYR A 32 5.93 3.18 2.36
N HIS A 33 5.82 2.17 1.50
CA HIS A 33 4.96 1.02 1.67
C HIS A 33 5.76 -0.20 2.13
N ILE A 34 5.27 -0.86 3.18
CA ILE A 34 5.96 -1.97 3.85
C ILE A 34 5.02 -3.17 3.93
N ASP A 35 5.29 -4.16 3.09
CA ASP A 35 4.54 -5.40 3.01
C ASP A 35 4.95 -6.36 4.12
N VAL A 36 4.01 -6.75 4.98
CA VAL A 36 4.24 -7.66 6.11
C VAL A 36 3.47 -8.95 5.87
N MET A 37 4.16 -10.08 5.91
CA MET A 37 3.60 -11.39 5.60
C MET A 37 3.98 -12.42 6.68
N ASP A 38 3.02 -13.28 7.04
CA ASP A 38 3.14 -14.24 8.16
C ASP A 38 3.28 -15.71 7.71
N GLY A 39 3.28 -15.99 6.41
CA GLY A 39 3.28 -17.35 5.88
C GLY A 39 1.96 -18.11 6.05
N GLN A 40 0.90 -17.49 6.59
CA GLN A 40 -0.41 -18.09 6.80
C GLN A 40 -1.48 -17.48 5.91
N PHE A 41 -1.60 -16.15 5.88
CA PHE A 41 -2.53 -15.47 4.98
C PHE A 41 -2.04 -15.55 3.53
N VAL A 42 -0.73 -15.40 3.33
CA VAL A 42 -0.04 -15.62 2.05
C VAL A 42 1.12 -16.61 2.25
N GLN A 43 1.51 -17.35 1.19
CA GLN A 43 2.56 -18.39 1.26
C GLN A 43 3.97 -17.77 1.14
N ASN A 44 4.22 -16.70 1.87
CA ASN A 44 5.50 -16.00 1.91
C ASN A 44 5.70 -15.35 3.27
N PHE A 45 6.97 -15.06 3.63
CA PHE A 45 7.34 -14.27 4.79
C PHE A 45 7.99 -12.98 4.33
N SER A 46 7.68 -11.89 5.00
CA SER A 46 8.26 -10.58 4.67
C SER A 46 8.47 -9.78 5.96
N LEU A 47 8.77 -8.53 5.82
CA LEU A 47 9.25 -7.54 6.76
C LEU A 47 8.58 -7.58 8.15
N SER A 48 9.34 -7.22 9.19
CA SER A 48 8.96 -7.34 10.61
C SER A 48 8.82 -5.96 11.29
N PRO A 49 8.24 -5.90 12.51
CA PRO A 49 8.25 -4.66 13.30
C PRO A 49 9.67 -4.08 13.55
N ASP A 50 10.67 -4.94 13.73
CA ASP A 50 12.06 -4.49 13.90
C ASP A 50 12.61 -3.83 12.63
N PHE A 51 12.24 -4.32 11.45
CA PHE A 51 12.56 -3.65 10.18
C PHE A 51 11.90 -2.27 10.11
N VAL A 52 10.60 -2.16 10.42
CA VAL A 52 9.89 -0.88 10.43
C VAL A 52 10.56 0.12 11.38
N LYS A 53 10.97 -0.32 12.57
CA LYS A 53 11.68 0.51 13.55
C LYS A 53 13.03 1.03 13.00
N GLN A 54 13.76 0.20 12.26
CA GLN A 54 15.01 0.62 11.63
C GLN A 54 14.76 1.61 10.48
N VAL A 55 13.74 1.36 9.65
CA VAL A 55 13.31 2.29 8.59
C VAL A 55 12.91 3.64 9.20
N ARG A 56 12.13 3.64 10.29
CA ARG A 56 11.70 4.87 10.98
C ARG A 56 12.88 5.73 11.45
N ALA A 57 14.00 5.12 11.81
CA ALA A 57 15.21 5.84 12.20
C ALA A 57 15.95 6.51 11.02
N LEU A 58 15.63 6.13 9.79
CA LEU A 58 16.28 6.62 8.56
C LEU A 58 15.52 7.73 7.85
N THR A 59 14.21 7.87 8.07
CA THR A 59 13.36 8.81 7.33
C THR A 59 12.24 9.39 8.19
N ASP A 60 11.82 10.62 7.88
CA ASP A 60 10.63 11.25 8.46
C ASP A 60 9.37 11.08 7.58
N LYS A 61 9.49 10.46 6.41
CA LYS A 61 8.35 10.19 5.52
C LYS A 61 7.35 9.24 6.20
N PRO A 62 6.04 9.34 5.92
CA PRO A 62 5.06 8.40 6.45
C PRO A 62 5.38 6.95 6.08
N LEU A 63 5.14 6.05 7.03
CA LEU A 63 5.27 4.61 6.84
C LEU A 63 3.88 3.98 6.80
N ASP A 64 3.54 3.39 5.67
CA ASP A 64 2.32 2.64 5.42
C ASP A 64 2.60 1.13 5.54
N ILE A 65 1.97 0.49 6.50
CA ILE A 65 2.17 -0.93 6.78
C ILE A 65 1.00 -1.73 6.22
N HIS A 66 1.25 -2.52 5.22
CA HIS A 66 0.29 -3.44 4.62
C HIS A 66 0.41 -4.82 5.27
N ILE A 67 -0.57 -5.17 6.11
CA ILE A 67 -0.53 -6.41 6.89
C ILE A 67 -1.25 -7.54 6.15
N MET A 68 -0.48 -8.42 5.54
CA MET A 68 -0.91 -9.68 4.92
C MET A 68 -0.71 -10.85 5.91
N ALA A 69 -1.43 -10.79 7.03
CA ALA A 69 -1.31 -11.79 8.11
C ALA A 69 -2.69 -12.17 8.63
N LYS A 70 -2.83 -13.43 9.09
CA LYS A 70 -4.03 -13.88 9.81
C LYS A 70 -4.17 -13.16 11.15
N GLU A 71 -5.41 -12.79 11.51
CA GLU A 71 -5.72 -12.10 12.76
C GLU A 71 -4.83 -10.85 12.95
N PRO A 72 -4.85 -9.91 11.98
CA PRO A 72 -3.96 -8.75 11.94
C PRO A 72 -4.04 -7.87 13.19
N GLU A 73 -5.16 -7.91 13.91
CA GLU A 73 -5.38 -7.22 15.17
C GLU A 73 -4.31 -7.50 16.24
N LYS A 74 -3.64 -8.64 16.16
CA LYS A 74 -2.54 -9.02 17.07
C LYS A 74 -1.28 -8.19 16.86
N PHE A 75 -1.10 -7.61 15.66
CA PHE A 75 0.14 -6.96 15.25
C PHE A 75 0.05 -5.43 15.20
N ILE A 76 -1.17 -4.86 15.15
CA ILE A 76 -1.38 -3.41 14.97
C ILE A 76 -0.58 -2.58 15.99
N LYS A 77 -0.66 -2.94 17.28
CA LYS A 77 0.06 -2.22 18.34
C LYS A 77 1.57 -2.28 18.15
N LEU A 78 2.11 -3.44 17.76
CA LEU A 78 3.54 -3.63 17.53
C LEU A 78 4.04 -2.72 16.40
N PHE A 79 3.30 -2.63 15.29
CA PHE A 79 3.66 -1.75 14.18
C PHE A 79 3.51 -0.27 14.53
N LYS A 80 2.49 0.11 15.33
CA LYS A 80 2.40 1.48 15.85
C LYS A 80 3.62 1.85 16.68
N GLU A 81 4.05 0.97 17.60
CA GLU A 81 5.22 1.18 18.44
C GLU A 81 6.53 1.18 17.63
N ALA A 82 6.55 0.48 16.49
CA ALA A 82 7.67 0.49 15.55
C ALA A 82 7.77 1.78 14.71
N GLY A 83 6.71 2.61 14.68
CA GLY A 83 6.72 3.89 13.97
C GLY A 83 5.82 3.95 12.73
N ALA A 84 4.82 3.08 12.62
CA ALA A 84 3.81 3.17 11.55
C ALA A 84 2.98 4.46 11.67
N ASP A 85 2.65 5.06 10.53
CA ASP A 85 1.74 6.21 10.40
C ASP A 85 0.39 5.77 9.80
N MET A 86 0.41 4.72 8.98
CA MET A 86 -0.74 4.15 8.28
C MET A 86 -0.69 2.63 8.41
N ILE A 87 -1.86 2.00 8.52
CA ILE A 87 -1.97 0.53 8.49
C ILE A 87 -3.15 0.12 7.64
N SER A 88 -2.93 -0.76 6.68
CA SER A 88 -3.97 -1.50 5.97
C SER A 88 -3.99 -2.97 6.39
N VAL A 89 -5.19 -3.49 6.54
CA VAL A 89 -5.46 -4.90 6.84
C VAL A 89 -6.41 -5.49 5.81
N HIS A 90 -6.18 -6.71 5.41
CA HIS A 90 -7.09 -7.41 4.51
C HIS A 90 -8.44 -7.69 5.18
N CYS A 91 -9.53 -7.36 4.50
CA CYS A 91 -10.87 -7.69 5.00
C CYS A 91 -11.07 -9.20 5.13
N GLU A 92 -10.35 -9.99 4.32
CA GLU A 92 -10.37 -11.46 4.34
C GLU A 92 -9.56 -12.08 5.49
N ALA A 93 -8.71 -11.29 6.16
CA ALA A 93 -7.79 -11.77 7.19
C ALA A 93 -8.37 -11.77 8.61
N THR A 94 -9.54 -11.16 8.81
CA THR A 94 -10.19 -11.04 10.12
C THR A 94 -11.69 -11.31 10.05
N THR A 95 -12.22 -11.89 11.12
CA THR A 95 -13.67 -12.09 11.27
C THR A 95 -14.41 -10.82 11.67
N HIS A 96 -13.71 -9.85 12.28
CA HIS A 96 -14.30 -8.66 12.87
C HIS A 96 -13.70 -7.37 12.33
N LEU A 97 -13.78 -7.18 11.01
CA LEU A 97 -13.17 -6.05 10.30
C LEU A 97 -13.44 -4.70 10.99
N HIS A 98 -14.69 -4.38 11.29
CA HIS A 98 -15.06 -3.11 11.95
C HIS A 98 -14.29 -2.89 13.27
N ARG A 99 -14.11 -3.94 14.09
CA ARG A 99 -13.36 -3.86 15.36
C ARG A 99 -11.89 -3.56 15.11
N VAL A 100 -11.29 -4.23 14.11
CA VAL A 100 -9.87 -4.07 13.75
C VAL A 100 -9.62 -2.64 13.25
N LEU A 101 -10.47 -2.11 12.37
CA LEU A 101 -10.35 -0.74 11.88
C LEU A 101 -10.53 0.29 13.00
N SER A 102 -11.46 0.06 13.92
CA SER A 102 -11.64 0.91 15.12
C SER A 102 -10.39 0.89 16.01
N GLN A 103 -9.72 -0.26 16.14
CA GLN A 103 -8.46 -0.39 16.88
C GLN A 103 -7.36 0.46 16.23
N ILE A 104 -7.18 0.38 14.89
CA ILE A 104 -6.20 1.20 14.15
C ILE A 104 -6.47 2.68 14.40
N LYS A 105 -7.74 3.09 14.23
CA LYS A 105 -8.18 4.49 14.44
C LYS A 105 -7.90 4.99 15.85
N SER A 106 -8.16 4.16 16.86
CA SER A 106 -7.95 4.52 18.28
C SER A 106 -6.48 4.79 18.63
N LEU A 107 -5.55 4.27 17.85
CA LEU A 107 -4.12 4.50 17.98
C LEU A 107 -3.62 5.75 17.24
N GLY A 108 -4.52 6.51 16.63
CA GLY A 108 -4.19 7.72 15.88
C GLY A 108 -3.50 7.47 14.54
N LEU A 109 -3.69 6.27 13.97
CA LEU A 109 -3.15 5.89 12.66
C LEU A 109 -4.16 6.17 11.54
N LYS A 110 -3.68 6.41 10.32
CA LYS A 110 -4.54 6.32 9.13
C LYS A 110 -4.99 4.88 8.90
N VAL A 111 -6.28 4.72 8.63
CA VAL A 111 -6.94 3.42 8.56
C VAL A 111 -7.12 2.99 7.11
N GLY A 112 -6.48 1.89 6.72
CA GLY A 112 -6.63 1.26 5.43
C GLY A 112 -7.37 -0.07 5.48
N VAL A 113 -8.11 -0.37 4.42
CA VAL A 113 -8.62 -1.72 4.14
C VAL A 113 -8.00 -2.23 2.85
N ALA A 114 -7.32 -3.36 2.92
CA ALA A 114 -6.84 -4.06 1.74
C ALA A 114 -7.90 -5.06 1.25
N ILE A 115 -8.05 -5.17 -0.07
CA ILE A 115 -9.03 -6.06 -0.73
C ILE A 115 -8.34 -6.85 -1.84
N ASN A 116 -8.49 -8.18 -1.81
CA ASN A 116 -8.02 -9.07 -2.86
C ASN A 116 -8.76 -8.87 -4.20
N PRO A 117 -8.17 -9.28 -5.32
CA PRO A 117 -8.80 -9.12 -6.63
C PRO A 117 -10.21 -9.72 -6.73
N ALA A 118 -10.43 -10.89 -6.15
CA ALA A 118 -11.73 -11.60 -6.24
C ALA A 118 -12.76 -11.15 -5.19
N THR A 119 -12.37 -10.41 -4.15
CA THR A 119 -13.26 -10.00 -3.06
C THR A 119 -14.17 -8.86 -3.50
N PRO A 120 -15.48 -8.94 -3.29
CA PRO A 120 -16.42 -7.91 -3.73
C PRO A 120 -16.29 -6.61 -2.91
N LEU A 121 -16.59 -5.46 -3.55
CA LEU A 121 -16.57 -4.15 -2.90
C LEU A 121 -17.66 -3.96 -1.83
N SER A 122 -18.62 -4.87 -1.73
CA SER A 122 -19.65 -4.88 -0.66
C SER A 122 -19.05 -5.09 0.73
N GLU A 123 -17.85 -5.66 0.84
CA GLU A 123 -17.12 -5.77 2.12
C GLU A 123 -16.86 -4.42 2.78
N LEU A 124 -16.93 -3.33 2.00
CA LEU A 124 -16.72 -1.96 2.50
C LEU A 124 -18.00 -1.27 2.97
N ASP A 125 -19.20 -1.81 2.68
CA ASP A 125 -20.48 -1.10 2.83
C ASP A 125 -20.71 -0.53 4.23
N TYR A 126 -20.23 -1.23 5.25
CA TYR A 126 -20.47 -0.87 6.66
C TYR A 126 -19.21 -0.38 7.39
N VAL A 127 -18.16 -0.01 6.66
CA VAL A 127 -16.89 0.45 7.25
C VAL A 127 -16.33 1.72 6.60
N LEU A 128 -17.02 2.29 5.60
CA LEU A 128 -16.58 3.51 4.90
C LEU A 128 -16.38 4.71 5.82
N ASP A 129 -17.03 4.74 6.98
CA ASP A 129 -16.91 5.84 7.97
C ASP A 129 -15.68 5.71 8.88
N LEU A 130 -15.02 4.59 8.83
CA LEU A 130 -13.82 4.32 9.63
C LEU A 130 -12.52 4.51 8.84
N ILE A 131 -12.55 4.38 7.51
CA ILE A 131 -11.37 4.24 6.68
C ILE A 131 -10.95 5.55 6.01
N ASP A 132 -9.64 5.73 5.86
CA ASP A 132 -9.02 6.85 5.17
C ASP A 132 -8.61 6.46 3.74
N TYR A 133 -8.34 5.17 3.49
CA TYR A 133 -7.97 4.65 2.17
C TYR A 133 -8.35 3.18 1.98
N VAL A 134 -8.44 2.77 0.72
CA VAL A 134 -8.59 1.37 0.31
C VAL A 134 -7.37 0.96 -0.50
N CYS A 135 -6.63 -0.04 -0.02
CA CYS A 135 -5.57 -0.70 -0.77
C CYS A 135 -6.20 -1.78 -1.66
N LEU A 136 -6.38 -1.46 -2.93
CA LEU A 136 -6.91 -2.42 -3.91
C LEU A 136 -5.77 -3.21 -4.53
N MET A 137 -5.72 -4.50 -4.24
CA MET A 137 -4.75 -5.40 -4.84
C MET A 137 -5.01 -5.56 -6.32
N THR A 138 -4.03 -5.28 -7.15
CA THR A 138 -4.09 -5.43 -8.61
C THR A 138 -3.39 -6.71 -9.11
N VAL A 139 -2.82 -7.45 -8.18
CA VAL A 139 -2.31 -8.82 -8.31
C VAL A 139 -2.80 -9.63 -7.10
N ASN A 140 -2.61 -10.96 -7.09
CA ASN A 140 -2.82 -11.71 -5.85
C ASN A 140 -1.71 -11.37 -4.84
N PRO A 141 -2.03 -11.13 -3.55
CA PRO A 141 -1.02 -10.77 -2.55
C PRO A 141 0.00 -11.89 -2.32
N GLY A 142 1.19 -11.54 -1.83
CA GLY A 142 2.21 -12.46 -1.37
C GLY A 142 3.53 -12.47 -2.15
N PHE A 143 3.55 -12.10 -3.43
CA PHE A 143 4.77 -12.14 -4.25
C PHE A 143 4.86 -10.95 -5.20
N ALA A 144 6.05 -10.34 -5.29
CA ALA A 144 6.35 -9.33 -6.30
C ALA A 144 6.51 -9.95 -7.71
N GLY A 145 6.48 -9.12 -8.77
CA GLY A 145 6.75 -9.54 -10.15
C GLY A 145 5.58 -10.20 -10.88
N GLN A 146 4.39 -10.26 -10.29
CA GLN A 146 3.17 -10.73 -10.96
C GLN A 146 2.68 -9.73 -12.00
N LYS A 147 1.83 -10.18 -12.93
CA LYS A 147 1.19 -9.33 -13.92
C LYS A 147 -0.09 -8.69 -13.35
N PHE A 148 -0.31 -7.43 -13.68
CA PHE A 148 -1.56 -6.72 -13.38
C PHE A 148 -2.77 -7.49 -13.91
N ILE A 149 -3.80 -7.65 -13.08
CA ILE A 149 -5.06 -8.33 -13.45
C ILE A 149 -5.98 -7.33 -14.14
N PRO A 150 -6.26 -7.46 -15.45
CA PRO A 150 -6.99 -6.43 -16.21
C PRO A 150 -8.37 -6.06 -15.65
N ALA A 151 -9.08 -6.99 -15.03
CA ALA A 151 -10.37 -6.72 -14.40
C ALA A 151 -10.29 -5.71 -13.25
N MET A 152 -9.09 -5.44 -12.71
CA MET A 152 -8.92 -4.46 -11.65
C MET A 152 -9.15 -3.02 -12.12
N TYR A 153 -9.03 -2.73 -13.39
CA TYR A 153 -9.41 -1.42 -13.91
C TYR A 153 -10.91 -1.13 -13.69
N ASP A 154 -11.78 -2.10 -13.97
CA ASP A 154 -13.22 -1.95 -13.73
C ASP A 154 -13.48 -1.81 -12.23
N LYS A 155 -12.80 -2.61 -11.41
CA LYS A 155 -12.94 -2.58 -9.95
C LYS A 155 -12.49 -1.24 -9.33
N ILE A 156 -11.41 -0.62 -9.84
CA ILE A 156 -10.99 0.74 -9.44
C ILE A 156 -12.11 1.75 -9.76
N SER A 157 -12.67 1.68 -10.97
CA SER A 157 -13.77 2.57 -11.39
C SER A 157 -15.00 2.41 -10.51
N GLU A 158 -15.39 1.17 -10.19
CA GLU A 158 -16.52 0.87 -9.32
C GLU A 158 -16.28 1.38 -7.89
N LEU A 159 -15.07 1.17 -7.35
CA LEU A 159 -14.68 1.67 -6.03
C LEU A 159 -14.74 3.21 -5.98
N ASN A 160 -14.23 3.89 -7.01
CA ASN A 160 -14.30 5.34 -7.10
C ASN A 160 -15.74 5.87 -7.12
N LYS A 161 -16.64 5.21 -7.87
CA LYS A 161 -18.07 5.53 -7.86
C LYS A 161 -18.68 5.34 -6.48
N LYS A 162 -18.37 4.23 -5.81
CA LYS A 162 -18.84 3.90 -4.46
C LYS A 162 -18.42 4.96 -3.45
N ILE A 163 -17.13 5.35 -3.46
CA ILE A 163 -16.58 6.39 -2.59
C ILE A 163 -17.28 7.72 -2.84
N LYS A 164 -17.40 8.15 -4.09
CA LYS A 164 -18.10 9.39 -4.46
C LYS A 164 -19.55 9.41 -3.99
N SER A 165 -20.25 8.28 -4.14
CA SER A 165 -21.66 8.16 -3.71
C SER A 165 -21.81 8.22 -2.20
N SER A 166 -20.78 7.85 -1.44
CA SER A 166 -20.79 7.93 0.03
C SER A 166 -20.62 9.35 0.58
N GLY A 167 -20.16 10.29 -0.28
CA GLY A 167 -19.83 11.67 0.12
C GLY A 167 -18.57 11.78 1.01
N ARG A 168 -17.77 10.72 1.09
CA ARG A 168 -16.55 10.66 1.93
C ARG A 168 -15.30 10.90 1.10
N GLU A 169 -14.26 11.40 1.77
CA GLU A 169 -12.92 11.54 1.21
C GLU A 169 -12.07 10.31 1.58
N ILE A 170 -12.09 9.30 0.72
CA ILE A 170 -11.31 8.06 0.87
C ILE A 170 -10.37 7.94 -0.32
N GLU A 171 -9.08 7.73 -0.06
CA GLU A 171 -8.07 7.54 -1.11
C GLU A 171 -8.12 6.10 -1.66
N ILE A 172 -7.84 5.96 -2.95
CA ILE A 172 -7.68 4.64 -3.58
C ILE A 172 -6.19 4.41 -3.81
N GLU A 173 -5.67 3.48 -3.06
CA GLU A 173 -4.34 2.93 -3.25
C GLU A 173 -4.41 1.71 -4.16
N VAL A 174 -3.45 1.57 -5.08
CA VAL A 174 -3.32 0.41 -5.94
C VAL A 174 -1.96 -0.23 -5.74
N ASP A 175 -1.98 -1.55 -5.50
CA ASP A 175 -0.78 -2.34 -5.24
C ASP A 175 -0.74 -3.61 -6.10
N GLY A 176 0.39 -3.76 -6.82
CA GLY A 176 0.69 -4.91 -7.67
C GLY A 176 0.89 -4.55 -9.14
N ASN A 177 2.13 -4.66 -9.62
CA ASN A 177 2.55 -4.34 -11.00
C ASN A 177 2.21 -2.91 -11.43
N ILE A 178 2.43 -1.95 -10.52
CA ILE A 178 2.17 -0.54 -10.75
C ILE A 178 3.42 0.13 -11.33
N GLY A 179 3.25 0.84 -12.44
CA GLY A 179 4.34 1.51 -13.16
C GLY A 179 3.86 2.34 -14.35
N ASP A 180 4.78 2.69 -15.24
CA ASP A 180 4.58 3.66 -16.35
C ASP A 180 3.34 3.39 -17.21
N ILE A 181 3.00 2.10 -17.41
CA ILE A 181 1.87 1.68 -18.24
C ILE A 181 0.55 1.72 -17.46
N THR A 182 0.56 1.35 -16.19
CA THR A 182 -0.66 1.16 -15.40
C THR A 182 -1.10 2.42 -14.66
N ILE A 183 -0.15 3.26 -14.20
CA ILE A 183 -0.45 4.49 -13.46
C ILE A 183 -1.41 5.43 -14.21
N PRO A 184 -1.18 5.79 -15.50
CA PRO A 184 -2.07 6.72 -16.21
C PRO A 184 -3.52 6.24 -16.19
N LYS A 185 -3.74 4.96 -16.47
CA LYS A 185 -5.08 4.38 -16.51
C LYS A 185 -5.71 4.27 -15.12
N CYS A 186 -4.96 3.87 -14.11
CA CYS A 186 -5.45 3.83 -12.72
C CYS A 186 -5.86 5.23 -12.24
N LYS A 187 -5.07 6.27 -12.58
CA LYS A 187 -5.39 7.68 -12.28
C LYS A 187 -6.71 8.12 -12.91
N GLU A 188 -6.92 7.86 -14.19
CA GLU A 188 -8.17 8.19 -14.89
C GLU A 188 -9.39 7.55 -14.21
N LEU A 189 -9.21 6.35 -13.66
CA LEU A 189 -10.25 5.60 -12.97
C LEU A 189 -10.45 6.01 -11.51
N GLY A 190 -9.57 6.88 -10.96
CA GLY A 190 -9.75 7.49 -9.66
C GLY A 190 -8.76 7.06 -8.59
N ALA A 191 -7.75 6.24 -8.90
CA ALA A 191 -6.66 5.95 -7.97
C ALA A 191 -5.82 7.21 -7.69
N SER A 192 -5.31 7.35 -6.47
CA SER A 192 -4.51 8.49 -6.03
C SER A 192 -3.21 8.10 -5.32
N MET A 193 -3.05 6.84 -4.90
CA MET A 193 -1.86 6.31 -4.26
C MET A 193 -1.35 5.10 -5.06
N TYR A 194 -0.06 5.08 -5.38
CA TYR A 194 0.55 4.09 -6.28
C TYR A 194 1.74 3.41 -5.60
N ILE A 195 1.61 2.10 -5.34
CA ILE A 195 2.67 1.31 -4.75
C ILE A 195 3.59 0.79 -5.84
N CYS A 196 4.82 1.31 -5.85
CA CYS A 196 5.80 1.10 -6.90
C CYS A 196 6.90 0.13 -6.45
N GLY A 197 6.91 -1.06 -7.04
CA GLY A 197 7.88 -2.12 -6.78
C GLY A 197 8.81 -2.36 -7.97
N THR A 198 9.01 -3.65 -8.29
CA THR A 198 9.90 -4.13 -9.37
C THR A 198 9.48 -3.70 -10.77
N SER A 199 8.20 -3.34 -10.97
CA SER A 199 7.70 -2.87 -12.27
C SER A 199 8.04 -1.42 -12.57
N ALA A 200 8.45 -0.64 -11.58
CA ALA A 200 8.72 0.79 -11.69
C ALA A 200 10.09 1.18 -11.16
N ILE A 201 10.31 1.15 -9.85
CA ILE A 201 11.48 1.72 -9.16
C ILE A 201 12.63 0.71 -9.11
N TYR A 202 12.35 -0.54 -8.72
CA TYR A 202 13.36 -1.59 -8.51
C TYR A 202 13.45 -2.50 -9.74
N ARG A 203 13.77 -1.94 -10.91
CA ARG A 203 13.94 -2.73 -12.15
C ARG A 203 15.21 -3.57 -12.08
N SER A 204 15.23 -4.69 -12.75
CA SER A 204 16.11 -5.87 -12.71
C SER A 204 17.66 -5.68 -12.64
N THR A 205 18.16 -4.51 -12.47
CA THR A 205 19.58 -4.21 -12.31
C THR A 205 20.04 -4.14 -10.85
N GLY A 206 19.13 -4.32 -9.88
CA GLY A 206 19.44 -4.26 -8.44
C GLY A 206 19.87 -2.89 -7.92
N SER A 207 19.85 -1.86 -8.77
CA SER A 207 20.07 -0.47 -8.38
C SER A 207 18.80 0.34 -8.53
N LEU A 208 18.57 1.21 -7.56
CA LEU A 208 17.53 2.20 -7.59
C LEU A 208 17.70 3.08 -8.84
N ASN A 209 16.72 3.09 -9.70
CA ASN A 209 16.72 4.03 -10.79
C ASN A 209 15.96 5.28 -10.36
N ALA A 210 16.62 6.19 -9.62
CA ALA A 210 16.06 7.47 -9.19
C ALA A 210 15.52 8.29 -10.38
N VAL A 211 16.03 8.05 -11.57
CA VAL A 211 15.50 8.63 -12.83
C VAL A 211 14.10 8.11 -13.14
N SER A 212 13.77 6.86 -12.78
CA SER A 212 12.42 6.31 -12.99
C SER A 212 11.35 7.01 -12.16
N TYR A 213 11.71 7.48 -10.94
CA TYR A 213 10.77 8.21 -10.10
C TYR A 213 10.39 9.58 -10.71
N THR A 214 11.37 10.32 -11.25
CA THR A 214 11.11 11.61 -11.92
C THR A 214 10.24 11.48 -13.17
N HIS A 215 10.23 10.34 -13.85
CA HIS A 215 9.34 10.06 -14.98
C HIS A 215 7.94 9.59 -14.54
N LEU A 216 7.80 9.04 -13.32
CA LEU A 216 6.51 8.70 -12.72
C LEU A 216 5.80 9.91 -12.12
N THR A 217 6.51 11.00 -11.86
CA THR A 217 5.89 12.28 -11.49
C THR A 217 5.08 12.77 -12.70
N LEU A 218 3.79 12.52 -12.62
CA LEU A 218 2.81 12.91 -13.64
C LEU A 218 2.93 14.40 -13.93
N PRO A 219 2.89 14.83 -15.21
CA PRO A 219 2.90 16.23 -15.51
C PRO A 219 1.78 16.92 -14.74
N THR A 220 2.16 17.90 -13.94
CA THR A 220 1.25 18.86 -13.33
C THR A 220 0.70 19.74 -14.43
N ASN A 221 -0.44 19.38 -14.99
CA ASN A 221 -1.29 20.28 -15.78
C ASN A 221 -2.61 20.45 -15.04
#